data_6aa4ef519794c25813f36f477d4d463b
#
_entry.id   6aa4ef519794c25813f36f477d4d463b
#
_cell.length_a   1.000
_cell.length_b   1.000
_cell.length_c   1.000
_cell.angle_alpha   90.00
_cell.angle_beta   90.00
_cell.angle_gamma   90.00
#
_symmetry.space_group_name_H-M   'P 1'
#
loop_
_entity.id
_entity.type
_entity.pdbx_description
1 polymer ?
#
loop_
_entity_poly.entity_id
_entity_poly.type
_entity_poly.pdbx_seq_one_letter_code
_entity_poly.pdbx_strand_id
1 'polypeptide(L)'
;GDLAATAMADVETLEFFYAHTIAQLLAASTVFTGGSVVLALVEPWLPAVVLPVAALLAAAPFADARGRAVRGSRTRSAIAGLSADTVETVDGLRELIAFGALKERRRRLAERGRQVGEAQRAEATREAVAGAVRDLLIVAAVLGVVAAAAHSVTTGRLDGAWAPAAMALALSVLGPVAESARSLSQAVALRAAAARVHAAVQAPALAPPPPAPRALPPGPLGVRLHRVRFDYGGGPVLDGVELTVPPGQTLALVGASGAGKSTCAHLLARFWDPSEGAVQLVPADADPVDVRDVTDAELRSAVVLVGQETPLFHGTLAENLRLAAPEADDDLLADAARLCGIDRIAPMDTLVGERGTTLSGGQRARVALARALLVRPRVLILDESTAHLDNTGDAQLAAALREEGRTTIVIAHRPATIRRADRIAVLENGRITEQGTWQELTSRPDSALNHILALTPSI
;
A
#
# COMPACT_ATOMS: atom_id res chain seq x y z
N GLY A 1 -3.25 -5.33 1.02
CA GLY A 1 -4.72 -5.51 1.02
C GLY A 1 -5.46 -4.35 1.65
N ASP A 2 -5.03 -3.90 2.82
CA ASP A 2 -5.76 -2.91 3.63
C ASP A 2 -5.76 -1.50 3.01
N LEU A 3 -4.64 -1.05 2.46
CA LEU A 3 -4.54 0.25 1.77
C LEU A 3 -5.41 0.31 0.51
N ALA A 4 -5.42 -0.77 -0.29
CA ALA A 4 -6.23 -0.82 -1.51
C ALA A 4 -7.73 -0.87 -1.18
N ALA A 5 -8.13 -1.68 -0.19
CA ALA A 5 -9.52 -1.75 0.25
C ALA A 5 -10.01 -0.40 0.82
N THR A 6 -9.17 0.28 1.62
CA THR A 6 -9.49 1.61 2.16
C THR A 6 -9.60 2.65 1.04
N ALA A 7 -8.68 2.65 0.07
CA ALA A 7 -8.72 3.57 -1.06
C ALA A 7 -9.95 3.35 -1.94
N MET A 8 -10.34 2.09 -2.20
CA MET A 8 -11.54 1.77 -2.97
C MET A 8 -12.81 2.25 -2.25
N ALA A 9 -12.94 1.99 -0.96
CA ALA A 9 -14.07 2.47 -0.16
C ALA A 9 -14.15 4.01 -0.10
N ASP A 10 -13.01 4.68 -0.02
CA ASP A 10 -12.93 6.14 -0.03
C ASP A 10 -13.33 6.71 -1.40
N VAL A 11 -12.90 6.09 -2.51
CA VAL A 11 -13.27 6.49 -3.88
C VAL A 11 -14.77 6.27 -4.10
N GLU A 12 -15.34 5.14 -3.70
CA GLU A 12 -16.78 4.85 -3.79
C GLU A 12 -17.60 5.87 -3.00
N THR A 13 -17.15 6.26 -1.81
CA THR A 13 -17.77 7.31 -0.99
C THR A 13 -17.78 8.66 -1.71
N LEU A 14 -16.68 9.01 -2.39
CA LEU A 14 -16.56 10.24 -3.19
C LEU A 14 -17.47 10.21 -4.42
N GLU A 15 -17.48 9.10 -5.15
CA GLU A 15 -18.34 8.90 -6.33
C GLU A 15 -19.81 9.07 -5.98
N PHE A 16 -20.29 8.39 -4.92
CA PHE A 16 -21.66 8.51 -4.44
C PHE A 16 -22.04 9.96 -4.11
N PHE A 17 -21.13 10.70 -3.49
CA PHE A 17 -21.37 12.11 -3.17
C PHE A 17 -21.51 12.97 -4.43
N TYR A 18 -20.60 12.85 -5.38
CA TYR A 18 -20.66 13.65 -6.62
C TYR A 18 -21.88 13.30 -7.46
N ALA A 19 -22.21 12.03 -7.58
CA ALA A 19 -23.31 11.57 -8.40
C ALA A 19 -24.69 11.94 -7.81
N HIS A 20 -24.84 11.91 -6.50
CA HIS A 20 -26.16 12.01 -5.87
C HIS A 20 -26.31 13.27 -5.01
N THR A 21 -25.36 13.59 -4.14
CA THR A 21 -25.54 14.63 -3.12
C THR A 21 -25.54 16.02 -3.72
N ILE A 22 -24.71 16.32 -4.73
CA ILE A 22 -24.69 17.65 -5.38
C ILE A 22 -26.02 17.90 -6.12
N ALA A 23 -26.49 16.94 -6.90
CA ALA A 23 -27.75 17.04 -7.60
C ALA A 23 -28.94 17.24 -6.64
N GLN A 24 -28.91 16.48 -5.52
CA GLN A 24 -29.91 16.58 -4.46
C GLN A 24 -29.92 17.96 -3.76
N LEU A 25 -28.73 18.51 -3.46
CA LEU A 25 -28.61 19.86 -2.86
C LEU A 25 -29.10 20.95 -3.79
N LEU A 26 -28.80 20.85 -5.08
CA LEU A 26 -29.30 21.80 -6.09
C LEU A 26 -30.82 21.71 -6.23
N ALA A 27 -31.36 20.49 -6.34
CA ALA A 27 -32.81 20.29 -6.41
C ALA A 27 -33.52 20.79 -5.15
N ALA A 28 -32.98 20.47 -3.97
CA ALA A 28 -33.53 20.93 -2.70
C ALA A 28 -33.52 22.47 -2.57
N SER A 29 -32.40 23.10 -2.97
CA SER A 29 -32.29 24.57 -2.96
C SER A 29 -33.30 25.23 -3.91
N THR A 30 -33.48 24.65 -5.09
CA THR A 30 -34.43 25.14 -6.08
C THR A 30 -35.89 25.02 -5.58
N VAL A 31 -36.24 23.83 -5.07
CA VAL A 31 -37.61 23.58 -4.53
C VAL A 31 -37.86 24.44 -3.29
N PHE A 32 -36.86 24.55 -2.39
CA PHE A 32 -36.98 25.39 -1.20
C PHE A 32 -37.19 26.87 -1.56
N THR A 33 -36.35 27.43 -2.42
CA THR A 33 -36.42 28.86 -2.80
C THR A 33 -37.68 29.13 -3.58
N GLY A 34 -37.98 28.35 -4.62
CA GLY A 34 -39.18 28.54 -5.44
C GLY A 34 -40.47 28.34 -4.64
N GLY A 35 -40.53 27.28 -3.84
CA GLY A 35 -41.68 27.01 -2.99
C GLY A 35 -41.90 28.08 -1.90
N SER A 36 -40.82 28.56 -1.29
CA SER A 36 -40.90 29.65 -0.29
C SER A 36 -41.40 30.97 -0.92
N VAL A 37 -40.96 31.29 -2.14
CA VAL A 37 -41.45 32.46 -2.88
C VAL A 37 -42.92 32.32 -3.18
N VAL A 38 -43.37 31.18 -3.71
CA VAL A 38 -44.78 30.92 -3.99
C VAL A 38 -45.63 31.00 -2.71
N LEU A 39 -45.12 30.41 -1.62
CA LEU A 39 -45.79 30.48 -0.31
C LEU A 39 -45.96 31.93 0.19
N ALA A 40 -44.92 32.76 0.01
CA ALA A 40 -44.96 34.19 0.36
C ALA A 40 -45.96 35.00 -0.48
N LEU A 41 -46.14 34.64 -1.75
CA LEU A 41 -47.11 35.26 -2.65
C LEU A 41 -48.55 34.88 -2.30
N VAL A 42 -48.75 33.64 -1.78
CA VAL A 42 -50.08 33.16 -1.35
C VAL A 42 -50.47 33.78 -0.03
N GLU A 43 -49.58 33.72 0.96
CA GLU A 43 -49.77 34.27 2.31
C GLU A 43 -48.44 34.56 3.00
N PRO A 44 -48.06 35.85 3.25
CA PRO A 44 -46.71 36.20 3.79
C PRO A 44 -46.38 35.61 5.17
N TRP A 45 -47.35 35.19 5.95
CA TRP A 45 -47.13 34.59 7.26
C TRP A 45 -46.70 33.11 7.23
N LEU A 46 -47.02 32.41 6.15
CA LEU A 46 -46.66 30.99 6.02
C LEU A 46 -45.12 30.75 5.96
N PRO A 47 -44.32 31.51 5.23
CA PRO A 47 -42.87 31.42 5.30
C PRO A 47 -42.30 31.70 6.70
N ALA A 48 -42.93 32.55 7.49
CA ALA A 48 -42.48 32.84 8.87
C ALA A 48 -42.50 31.62 9.77
N VAL A 49 -43.31 30.59 9.46
CA VAL A 49 -43.35 29.32 10.14
C VAL A 49 -42.31 28.33 9.56
N VAL A 50 -42.20 28.29 8.21
CA VAL A 50 -41.37 27.32 7.51
C VAL A 50 -39.87 27.65 7.61
N LEU A 51 -39.48 28.92 7.47
CA LEU A 51 -38.08 29.35 7.43
C LEU A 51 -37.30 29.07 8.70
N PRO A 52 -37.83 29.30 9.95
CA PRO A 52 -37.12 28.97 11.16
C PRO A 52 -36.86 27.46 11.30
N VAL A 53 -37.86 26.64 10.94
CA VAL A 53 -37.71 25.17 11.02
C VAL A 53 -36.71 24.70 9.95
N ALA A 54 -36.74 25.20 8.75
CA ALA A 54 -35.78 24.91 7.72
C ALA A 54 -34.34 25.31 8.14
N ALA A 55 -34.20 26.49 8.79
CA ALA A 55 -32.91 26.92 9.34
C ALA A 55 -32.41 25.98 10.46
N LEU A 56 -33.27 25.53 11.37
CA LEU A 56 -32.92 24.56 12.38
C LEU A 56 -32.51 23.21 11.80
N LEU A 57 -33.25 22.74 10.79
CA LEU A 57 -32.94 21.48 10.09
C LEU A 57 -31.59 21.59 9.37
N ALA A 58 -31.32 22.70 8.70
CA ALA A 58 -30.05 22.94 8.01
C ALA A 58 -28.86 23.12 8.98
N ALA A 59 -29.09 23.70 10.17
CA ALA A 59 -28.06 23.89 11.20
C ALA A 59 -27.74 22.62 11.98
N ALA A 60 -28.65 21.67 12.14
CA ALA A 60 -28.52 20.45 12.92
C ALA A 60 -27.28 19.62 12.56
N PRO A 61 -26.88 19.43 11.29
CA PRO A 61 -25.65 18.72 10.93
C PRO A 61 -24.38 19.38 11.48
N PHE A 62 -24.36 20.67 11.69
CA PHE A 62 -23.18 21.42 12.12
C PHE A 62 -23.03 21.46 13.64
N ALA A 63 -24.13 21.31 14.39
CA ALA A 63 -24.15 21.42 15.83
C ALA A 63 -23.24 20.37 16.54
N ASP A 64 -23.13 19.14 15.99
CA ASP A 64 -22.31 18.05 16.54
C ASP A 64 -21.27 17.52 15.56
N ALA A 65 -20.86 18.32 14.57
CA ALA A 65 -19.94 17.87 13.52
C ALA A 65 -18.59 17.37 14.08
N ARG A 66 -18.01 18.07 15.08
CA ARG A 66 -16.76 17.68 15.71
C ARG A 66 -16.89 16.38 16.51
N GLY A 67 -17.96 16.26 17.29
CA GLY A 67 -18.25 15.03 18.05
C GLY A 67 -18.44 13.82 17.16
N ARG A 68 -19.16 13.96 16.05
CA ARG A 68 -19.35 12.91 15.02
C ARG A 68 -18.03 12.49 14.38
N ALA A 69 -17.17 13.45 14.01
CA ALA A 69 -15.88 13.16 13.42
C ALA A 69 -14.99 12.30 14.35
N VAL A 70 -14.91 12.64 15.61
CA VAL A 70 -14.11 11.91 16.61
C VAL A 70 -14.69 10.51 16.83
N ARG A 71 -16.01 10.38 17.00
CA ARG A 71 -16.66 9.09 17.22
C ARG A 71 -16.53 8.18 15.99
N GLY A 72 -16.83 8.69 14.80
CA GLY A 72 -16.68 7.94 13.55
C GLY A 72 -15.24 7.49 13.29
N SER A 73 -14.23 8.30 13.68
CA SER A 73 -12.84 7.90 13.63
C SER A 73 -12.55 6.73 14.58
N ARG A 74 -13.05 6.77 15.81
CA ARG A 74 -12.88 5.69 16.79
C ARG A 74 -13.52 4.38 16.34
N THR A 75 -14.75 4.44 15.82
CA THR A 75 -15.46 3.26 15.30
C THR A 75 -14.71 2.64 14.13
N ARG A 76 -14.24 3.46 13.16
CA ARG A 76 -13.42 2.97 12.04
C ARG A 76 -12.12 2.34 12.50
N SER A 77 -11.40 2.97 13.44
CA SER A 77 -10.17 2.42 14.01
C SER A 77 -10.41 1.08 14.73
N ALA A 78 -11.52 0.95 15.45
CA ALA A 78 -11.90 -0.30 16.12
C ALA A 78 -12.23 -1.42 15.09
N ILE A 79 -12.95 -1.09 14.01
CA ILE A 79 -13.25 -2.04 12.94
C ILE A 79 -11.96 -2.47 12.23
N ALA A 80 -11.06 -1.52 11.87
CA ALA A 80 -9.78 -1.82 11.24
C ALA A 80 -8.93 -2.74 12.14
N GLY A 81 -8.88 -2.47 13.45
CA GLY A 81 -8.17 -3.32 14.39
C GLY A 81 -8.77 -4.74 14.50
N LEU A 82 -10.09 -4.89 14.48
CA LEU A 82 -10.74 -6.19 14.45
C LEU A 82 -10.46 -6.95 13.16
N SER A 83 -10.48 -6.26 12.01
CA SER A 83 -10.16 -6.84 10.70
C SER A 83 -8.71 -7.33 10.64
N ALA A 84 -7.76 -6.51 11.09
CA ALA A 84 -6.34 -6.88 11.15
C ALA A 84 -6.13 -8.11 12.03
N ASP A 85 -6.73 -8.15 13.23
CA ASP A 85 -6.65 -9.32 14.12
C ASP A 85 -7.29 -10.57 13.50
N THR A 86 -8.34 -10.40 12.71
CA THR A 86 -9.00 -11.54 12.03
C THR A 86 -8.09 -12.11 10.96
N VAL A 87 -7.49 -11.25 10.12
CA VAL A 87 -6.52 -11.67 9.10
C VAL A 87 -5.33 -12.37 9.76
N GLU A 88 -4.72 -11.76 10.79
CA GLU A 88 -3.60 -12.37 11.54
C GLU A 88 -3.98 -13.74 12.14
N THR A 89 -5.23 -13.88 12.60
CA THR A 89 -5.72 -15.15 13.16
C THR A 89 -5.86 -16.23 12.09
N VAL A 90 -6.27 -15.85 10.88
CA VAL A 90 -6.39 -16.79 9.75
C VAL A 90 -5.01 -17.17 9.23
N ASP A 91 -4.11 -16.20 9.05
CA ASP A 91 -2.75 -16.43 8.57
C ASP A 91 -1.94 -17.29 9.57
N GLY A 92 -2.07 -17.02 10.88
CA GLY A 92 -1.41 -17.77 11.95
C GLY A 92 -2.21 -18.95 12.50
N LEU A 93 -3.25 -19.42 11.81
CA LEU A 93 -4.15 -20.45 12.34
C LEU A 93 -3.42 -21.75 12.69
N ARG A 94 -2.44 -22.14 11.90
CA ARG A 94 -1.66 -23.37 12.09
C ARG A 94 -0.85 -23.33 13.40
N GLU A 95 -0.20 -22.20 13.65
CA GLU A 95 0.56 -21.94 14.88
C GLU A 95 -0.35 -21.88 16.09
N LEU A 96 -1.50 -21.20 15.98
CA LEU A 96 -2.49 -21.11 17.06
C LEU A 96 -3.02 -22.49 17.46
N ILE A 97 -3.21 -23.40 16.51
CA ILE A 97 -3.60 -24.79 16.77
C ILE A 97 -2.43 -25.56 17.40
N ALA A 98 -1.22 -25.43 16.85
CA ALA A 98 -0.02 -26.13 17.32
C ALA A 98 0.30 -25.81 18.80
N PHE A 99 0.12 -24.55 19.19
CA PHE A 99 0.36 -24.10 20.57
C PHE A 99 -0.89 -24.10 21.47
N GLY A 100 -2.04 -24.59 20.98
CA GLY A 100 -3.31 -24.63 21.75
C GLY A 100 -3.87 -23.25 22.08
N ALA A 101 -3.42 -22.18 21.44
CA ALA A 101 -3.77 -20.79 21.74
C ALA A 101 -5.08 -20.31 21.04
N LEU A 102 -5.69 -21.14 20.19
CA LEU A 102 -6.86 -20.76 19.38
C LEU A 102 -8.06 -20.31 20.22
N LYS A 103 -8.30 -21.00 21.37
CA LYS A 103 -9.43 -20.66 22.27
C LYS A 103 -9.28 -19.23 22.84
N GLU A 104 -8.09 -18.88 23.29
CA GLU A 104 -7.81 -17.55 23.83
C GLU A 104 -7.87 -16.47 22.74
N ARG A 105 -7.35 -16.75 21.54
CA ARG A 105 -7.44 -15.83 20.41
C ARG A 105 -8.89 -15.56 19.99
N ARG A 106 -9.74 -16.60 19.94
CA ARG A 106 -11.18 -16.47 19.67
C ARG A 106 -11.89 -15.63 20.73
N ARG A 107 -11.51 -15.78 22.01
CA ARG A 107 -12.06 -14.97 23.11
C ARG A 107 -11.72 -13.48 22.91
N ARG A 108 -10.48 -13.16 22.57
CA ARG A 108 -10.03 -11.78 22.30
C ARG A 108 -10.75 -11.17 21.10
N LEU A 109 -10.90 -11.91 20.01
CA LEU A 109 -11.67 -11.47 18.84
C LEU A 109 -13.13 -11.19 19.20
N ALA A 110 -13.78 -12.07 19.96
CA ALA A 110 -15.15 -11.87 20.43
C ALA A 110 -15.29 -10.64 21.32
N GLU A 111 -14.31 -10.36 22.18
CA GLU A 111 -14.29 -9.16 23.03
C GLU A 111 -14.17 -7.89 22.18
N ARG A 112 -13.23 -7.83 21.23
CA ARG A 112 -13.11 -6.70 20.30
C ARG A 112 -14.35 -6.54 19.43
N GLY A 113 -14.95 -7.65 18.97
CA GLY A 113 -16.21 -7.62 18.23
C GLY A 113 -17.35 -7.03 19.04
N ARG A 114 -17.44 -7.34 20.37
CA ARG A 114 -18.41 -6.71 21.25
C ARG A 114 -18.19 -5.20 21.39
N GLN A 115 -16.94 -4.75 21.57
CA GLN A 115 -16.59 -3.33 21.66
C GLN A 115 -16.97 -2.56 20.40
N VAL A 116 -16.71 -3.14 19.22
CA VAL A 116 -17.16 -2.57 17.92
C VAL A 116 -18.68 -2.50 17.87
N GLY A 117 -19.37 -3.58 18.24
CA GLY A 117 -20.84 -3.63 18.27
C GLY A 117 -21.46 -2.61 19.21
N GLU A 118 -20.86 -2.38 20.38
CA GLU A 118 -21.31 -1.35 21.33
C GLU A 118 -21.13 0.06 20.78
N ALA A 119 -19.98 0.34 20.15
CA ALA A 119 -19.71 1.62 19.50
C ALA A 119 -20.71 1.91 18.37
N GLN A 120 -20.98 0.91 17.52
CA GLN A 120 -21.95 1.01 16.42
C GLN A 120 -23.39 1.21 16.96
N ARG A 121 -23.80 0.48 18.00
CA ARG A 121 -25.13 0.67 18.63
C ARG A 121 -25.28 2.07 19.21
N ALA A 122 -24.26 2.56 19.91
CA ALA A 122 -24.27 3.91 20.47
C ALA A 122 -24.41 4.98 19.37
N GLU A 123 -23.77 4.81 18.22
CA GLU A 123 -23.89 5.70 17.07
C GLU A 123 -25.28 5.61 16.44
N ALA A 124 -25.79 4.40 16.20
CA ALA A 124 -27.12 4.18 15.66
C ALA A 124 -28.23 4.74 16.56
N THR A 125 -28.09 4.60 17.90
CA THR A 125 -29.05 5.18 18.84
C THR A 125 -29.07 6.71 18.76
N ARG A 126 -27.90 7.34 18.68
CA ARG A 126 -27.81 8.81 18.55
C ARG A 126 -28.38 9.29 17.22
N GLU A 127 -28.13 8.57 16.13
CA GLU A 127 -28.69 8.90 14.81
C GLU A 127 -30.21 8.75 14.83
N ALA A 128 -30.73 7.71 15.47
CA ALA A 128 -32.17 7.53 15.66
C ALA A 128 -32.79 8.67 16.47
N VAL A 129 -32.15 9.12 17.57
CA VAL A 129 -32.63 10.28 18.36
C VAL A 129 -32.56 11.56 17.53
N ALA A 130 -31.49 11.81 16.79
CA ALA A 130 -31.40 12.99 15.92
C ALA A 130 -32.47 12.94 14.82
N GLY A 131 -32.75 11.76 14.27
CA GLY A 131 -33.85 11.51 13.34
C GLY A 131 -35.20 11.85 13.95
N ALA A 132 -35.49 11.34 15.15
CA ALA A 132 -36.73 11.60 15.86
C ALA A 132 -36.93 13.10 16.15
N VAL A 133 -35.88 13.81 16.56
CA VAL A 133 -35.95 15.29 16.77
C VAL A 133 -36.25 15.99 15.47
N ARG A 134 -35.63 15.61 14.37
CA ARG A 134 -35.90 16.17 13.03
C ARG A 134 -37.37 15.95 12.63
N ASP A 135 -37.88 14.74 12.81
CA ASP A 135 -39.26 14.39 12.45
C ASP A 135 -40.26 15.17 13.30
N LEU A 136 -39.97 15.36 14.59
CA LEU A 136 -40.76 16.21 15.49
C LEU A 136 -40.78 17.69 15.03
N LEU A 137 -39.64 18.22 14.58
CA LEU A 137 -39.56 19.57 14.02
C LEU A 137 -40.42 19.70 12.75
N ILE A 138 -40.42 18.70 11.88
CA ILE A 138 -41.24 18.66 10.67
C ILE A 138 -42.74 18.63 11.06
N VAL A 139 -43.15 17.78 12.01
CA VAL A 139 -44.50 17.71 12.50
C VAL A 139 -44.93 19.05 13.12
N ALA A 140 -44.08 19.67 13.92
CA ALA A 140 -44.34 20.99 14.50
C ALA A 140 -44.53 22.07 13.41
N ALA A 141 -43.72 22.05 12.35
CA ALA A 141 -43.87 22.95 11.21
C ALA A 141 -45.18 22.72 10.48
N VAL A 142 -45.57 21.47 10.26
CA VAL A 142 -46.86 21.13 9.64
C VAL A 142 -48.02 21.69 10.46
N LEU A 143 -48.04 21.43 11.76
CA LEU A 143 -49.06 21.95 12.66
C LEU A 143 -49.07 23.48 12.69
N GLY A 144 -47.91 24.12 12.66
CA GLY A 144 -47.78 25.58 12.58
C GLY A 144 -48.33 26.14 11.28
N VAL A 145 -48.07 25.49 10.14
CA VAL A 145 -48.62 25.88 8.82
C VAL A 145 -50.14 25.71 8.81
N VAL A 146 -50.64 24.61 9.34
CA VAL A 146 -52.10 24.37 9.46
C VAL A 146 -52.75 25.47 10.30
N ALA A 147 -52.19 25.79 11.46
CA ALA A 147 -52.70 26.83 12.35
C ALA A 147 -52.62 28.23 11.69
N ALA A 148 -51.50 28.54 11.03
CA ALA A 148 -51.34 29.81 10.30
C ALA A 148 -52.33 29.93 9.14
N ALA A 149 -52.49 28.88 8.33
CA ALA A 149 -53.46 28.85 7.23
C ALA A 149 -54.89 29.00 7.75
N ALA A 150 -55.27 28.29 8.82
CA ALA A 150 -56.60 28.42 9.43
C ALA A 150 -56.83 29.84 9.95
N HIS A 151 -55.83 30.44 10.61
CA HIS A 151 -55.94 31.84 11.06
C HIS A 151 -56.09 32.82 9.88
N SER A 152 -55.31 32.63 8.78
CA SER A 152 -55.41 33.48 7.60
C SER A 152 -56.76 33.36 6.89
N VAL A 153 -57.36 32.17 6.88
CA VAL A 153 -58.75 31.98 6.35
C VAL A 153 -59.77 32.66 7.25
N THR A 154 -59.68 32.52 8.56
CA THR A 154 -60.66 33.16 9.50
C THR A 154 -60.57 34.70 9.49
N THR A 155 -59.37 35.23 9.21
CA THR A 155 -59.14 36.69 9.09
C THR A 155 -59.37 37.22 7.69
N GLY A 156 -59.86 36.43 6.75
CA GLY A 156 -60.15 36.80 5.38
C GLY A 156 -58.95 37.17 4.51
N ARG A 157 -57.69 36.75 4.95
CA ARG A 157 -56.45 37.02 4.18
C ARG A 157 -56.20 35.95 3.15
N LEU A 158 -56.70 34.73 3.38
CA LEU A 158 -56.54 33.58 2.51
C LEU A 158 -57.93 33.02 2.20
N ASP A 159 -58.18 32.76 0.92
CA ASP A 159 -59.40 32.03 0.52
C ASP A 159 -59.25 30.56 0.97
N GLY A 160 -60.30 30.05 1.60
CA GLY A 160 -60.30 28.65 2.13
C GLY A 160 -60.03 27.60 1.06
N ALA A 161 -60.34 27.90 -0.21
CA ALA A 161 -60.02 27.02 -1.34
C ALA A 161 -58.49 26.80 -1.55
N TRP A 162 -57.66 27.79 -1.17
CA TRP A 162 -56.19 27.72 -1.30
C TRP A 162 -55.49 27.07 -0.08
N ALA A 163 -56.17 26.93 1.04
CA ALA A 163 -55.55 26.37 2.27
C ALA A 163 -54.95 24.98 2.07
N PRO A 164 -55.57 23.99 1.41
CA PRO A 164 -54.97 22.67 1.16
C PRO A 164 -53.74 22.75 0.27
N ALA A 165 -53.76 23.63 -0.74
CA ALA A 165 -52.61 23.82 -1.65
C ALA A 165 -51.40 24.43 -0.91
N ALA A 166 -51.63 25.44 -0.06
CA ALA A 166 -50.58 26.06 0.77
C ALA A 166 -49.96 25.05 1.75
N MET A 167 -50.79 24.21 2.37
CA MET A 167 -50.30 23.14 3.24
C MET A 167 -49.46 22.11 2.49
N ALA A 168 -49.92 21.63 1.32
CA ALA A 168 -49.17 20.70 0.48
C ALA A 168 -47.84 21.30 0.02
N LEU A 169 -47.83 22.59 -0.35
CA LEU A 169 -46.61 23.29 -0.74
C LEU A 169 -45.62 23.44 0.42
N ALA A 170 -46.08 23.79 1.63
CA ALA A 170 -45.25 23.90 2.81
C ALA A 170 -44.55 22.55 3.17
N LEU A 171 -45.28 21.45 3.04
CA LEU A 171 -44.73 20.11 3.22
C LEU A 171 -43.68 19.74 2.16
N SER A 172 -43.98 20.06 0.90
CA SER A 172 -43.06 19.78 -0.21
C SER A 172 -41.77 20.58 -0.13
N VAL A 173 -41.76 21.74 0.51
CA VAL A 173 -40.58 22.60 0.71
C VAL A 173 -39.66 22.05 1.83
N LEU A 174 -40.24 21.50 2.90
CA LEU A 174 -39.47 21.00 4.06
C LEU A 174 -38.77 19.65 3.82
N GLY A 175 -39.38 18.77 3.02
CA GLY A 175 -38.82 17.43 2.74
C GLY A 175 -37.38 17.45 2.17
N PRO A 176 -37.16 18.17 1.05
CA PRO A 176 -35.81 18.28 0.47
C PRO A 176 -34.78 18.92 1.39
N VAL A 177 -35.17 19.86 2.27
CA VAL A 177 -34.27 20.46 3.26
C VAL A 177 -33.82 19.41 4.31
N ALA A 178 -34.77 18.63 4.80
CA ALA A 178 -34.48 17.57 5.78
C ALA A 178 -33.57 16.48 5.19
N GLU A 179 -33.73 16.12 3.92
CA GLU A 179 -32.90 15.15 3.21
C GLU A 179 -31.50 15.72 2.93
N SER A 180 -31.43 16.99 2.49
CA SER A 180 -30.13 17.68 2.33
C SER A 180 -29.36 17.78 3.64
N ALA A 181 -30.03 18.00 4.77
CA ALA A 181 -29.41 18.01 6.07
C ALA A 181 -28.81 16.62 6.44
N ARG A 182 -29.46 15.52 6.04
CA ARG A 182 -28.93 14.15 6.19
C ARG A 182 -27.68 13.95 5.36
N SER A 183 -27.70 14.32 4.09
CA SER A 183 -26.56 14.22 3.18
C SER A 183 -25.38 15.08 3.63
N LEU A 184 -25.61 16.30 4.11
CA LEU A 184 -24.59 17.19 4.68
C LEU A 184 -23.95 16.62 5.95
N SER A 185 -24.65 15.78 6.71
CA SER A 185 -24.06 15.10 7.88
C SER A 185 -22.90 14.17 7.52
N GLN A 186 -22.86 13.69 6.29
CA GLN A 186 -21.78 12.83 5.77
C GLN A 186 -20.58 13.62 5.25
N ALA A 187 -20.71 14.95 5.08
CA ALA A 187 -19.64 15.79 4.50
C ALA A 187 -18.32 15.74 5.29
N VAL A 188 -18.34 15.50 6.59
CA VAL A 188 -17.13 15.36 7.41
C VAL A 188 -16.38 14.07 7.08
N ALA A 189 -17.11 12.97 6.89
CA ALA A 189 -16.52 11.69 6.49
C ALA A 189 -15.94 11.78 5.07
N LEU A 190 -16.63 12.46 4.18
CA LEU A 190 -16.21 12.74 2.81
C LEU A 190 -14.92 13.56 2.75
N ARG A 191 -14.81 14.63 3.55
CA ARG A 191 -13.55 15.40 3.64
C ARG A 191 -12.38 14.55 4.08
N ALA A 192 -12.59 13.67 5.05
CA ALA A 192 -11.54 12.76 5.51
C ALA A 192 -11.15 11.74 4.43
N ALA A 193 -12.13 11.18 3.68
CA ALA A 193 -11.87 10.30 2.55
C ALA A 193 -11.09 11.02 1.44
N ALA A 194 -11.54 12.22 1.04
CA ALA A 194 -10.85 13.04 0.05
C ALA A 194 -9.41 13.39 0.46
N ALA A 195 -9.19 13.74 1.73
CA ALA A 195 -7.85 14.02 2.24
C ALA A 195 -6.93 12.78 2.18
N ARG A 196 -7.45 11.58 2.48
CA ARG A 196 -6.65 10.34 2.38
C ARG A 196 -6.33 9.99 0.93
N VAL A 197 -7.30 10.06 0.03
CA VAL A 197 -7.07 9.82 -1.41
C VAL A 197 -6.07 10.84 -1.95
N HIS A 198 -6.24 12.12 -1.61
CA HIS A 198 -5.31 13.18 -2.00
C HIS A 198 -3.90 12.94 -1.48
N ALA A 199 -3.76 12.59 -0.20
CA ALA A 199 -2.46 12.25 0.39
C ALA A 199 -1.82 11.03 -0.27
N ALA A 200 -2.60 10.01 -0.63
CA ALA A 200 -2.09 8.82 -1.32
C ALA A 200 -1.63 9.14 -2.76
N VAL A 201 -2.40 9.96 -3.49
CA VAL A 201 -2.06 10.38 -4.86
C VAL A 201 -0.87 11.33 -4.89
N GLN A 202 -0.74 12.20 -3.88
CA GLN A 202 0.35 13.16 -3.78
C GLN A 202 1.53 12.70 -2.93
N ALA A 203 1.51 11.44 -2.48
CA ALA A 203 2.66 10.89 -1.76
C ALA A 203 3.93 11.03 -2.62
N PRO A 204 4.99 11.66 -2.10
CA PRO A 204 6.23 11.80 -2.87
C PRO A 204 6.76 10.41 -3.23
N ALA A 205 7.20 10.24 -4.47
CA ALA A 205 7.85 9.01 -4.89
C ALA A 205 9.11 8.78 -4.04
N LEU A 206 9.28 7.56 -3.54
CA LEU A 206 10.47 7.18 -2.75
C LEU A 206 11.76 7.24 -3.58
N ALA A 207 11.62 7.10 -4.91
CA ALA A 207 12.67 7.29 -5.90
C ALA A 207 12.06 8.11 -7.06
N PRO A 208 12.16 9.45 -7.04
CA PRO A 208 11.57 10.30 -8.07
C PRO A 208 12.30 10.14 -9.41
N PRO A 209 11.60 10.28 -10.55
CA PRO A 209 12.23 10.21 -11.86
C PRO A 209 13.29 11.31 -12.03
N PRO A 210 14.38 11.04 -12.75
CA PRO A 210 15.44 12.02 -12.97
C PRO A 210 14.94 13.20 -13.81
N PRO A 211 15.28 14.45 -13.44
CA PRO A 211 14.91 15.63 -14.21
C PRO A 211 15.66 15.71 -15.55
N ALA A 212 16.86 15.15 -15.63
CA ALA A 212 17.71 15.09 -16.81
C ALA A 212 18.35 13.69 -16.92
N PRO A 213 17.65 12.71 -17.55
CA PRO A 213 18.11 11.34 -17.59
C PRO A 213 19.46 11.22 -18.34
N ARG A 214 20.35 10.38 -17.81
CA ARG A 214 21.62 10.00 -18.44
C ARG A 214 21.52 8.56 -18.90
N ALA A 215 21.86 8.30 -20.16
CA ALA A 215 21.94 6.96 -20.71
C ALA A 215 23.12 6.19 -20.11
N LEU A 216 22.93 4.90 -19.84
CA LEU A 216 24.00 4.02 -19.40
C LEU A 216 24.87 3.61 -20.63
N PRO A 217 26.20 3.76 -20.55
CA PRO A 217 27.07 3.26 -21.59
C PRO A 217 26.88 1.75 -21.81
N PRO A 218 27.07 1.24 -23.05
CA PRO A 218 27.02 -0.20 -23.30
C PRO A 218 28.16 -0.94 -22.59
N GLY A 219 28.04 -2.26 -22.46
CA GLY A 219 29.08 -3.12 -21.87
C GLY A 219 28.86 -3.44 -20.39
N PRO A 220 29.81 -4.15 -19.74
CA PRO A 220 29.72 -4.55 -18.34
C PRO A 220 29.62 -3.36 -17.40
N LEU A 221 28.84 -3.51 -16.31
CA LEU A 221 28.67 -2.51 -15.29
C LEU A 221 29.11 -3.05 -13.92
N GLY A 222 29.99 -2.33 -13.26
CA GLY A 222 30.23 -2.46 -11.83
C GLY A 222 29.25 -1.62 -11.01
N VAL A 223 29.40 -1.65 -9.69
CA VAL A 223 28.61 -0.83 -8.77
C VAL A 223 29.50 -0.17 -7.73
N ARG A 224 29.10 1.03 -7.28
CA ARG A 224 29.75 1.74 -6.18
C ARG A 224 28.73 2.34 -5.24
N LEU A 225 28.88 2.05 -3.97
CA LEU A 225 28.27 2.81 -2.87
C LEU A 225 29.32 3.78 -2.36
N HIS A 226 29.03 5.08 -2.43
CA HIS A 226 29.99 6.12 -2.02
C HIS A 226 29.41 6.91 -0.85
N ARG A 227 29.93 6.68 0.35
CA ARG A 227 29.53 7.31 1.62
C ARG A 227 28.01 7.25 1.86
N VAL A 228 27.41 6.10 1.54
CA VAL A 228 25.96 5.94 1.60
C VAL A 228 25.47 5.89 3.04
N ARG A 229 24.54 6.81 3.37
CA ARG A 229 23.72 6.78 4.58
C ARG A 229 22.28 6.55 4.24
N PHE A 230 21.58 5.81 5.09
CA PHE A 230 20.16 5.54 4.89
C PHE A 230 19.44 5.23 6.20
N ASP A 231 18.19 5.73 6.29
CA ASP A 231 17.28 5.58 7.42
C ASP A 231 15.85 5.36 6.90
N TYR A 232 15.14 4.38 7.46
CA TYR A 232 13.71 4.15 7.19
C TYR A 232 12.77 5.02 8.07
N GLY A 233 13.30 5.96 8.85
CA GLY A 233 12.55 6.80 9.80
C GLY A 233 12.63 6.31 11.26
N GLY A 234 13.41 5.27 11.54
CA GLY A 234 13.59 4.69 12.89
C GLY A 234 15.03 4.74 13.42
N GLY A 235 15.92 5.47 12.74
CA GLY A 235 17.34 5.56 13.01
C GLY A 235 18.22 4.99 11.88
N PRO A 236 19.50 5.35 11.83
CA PRO A 236 20.39 5.03 10.73
C PRO A 236 20.59 3.50 10.60
N VAL A 237 20.31 2.96 9.41
CA VAL A 237 20.55 1.55 9.05
C VAL A 237 21.89 1.41 8.33
N LEU A 238 22.25 2.38 7.49
CA LEU A 238 23.56 2.47 6.85
C LEU A 238 24.20 3.80 7.25
N ASP A 239 25.49 3.75 7.59
CA ASP A 239 26.23 4.91 8.08
C ASP A 239 27.60 5.07 7.39
N GLY A 240 27.56 5.69 6.22
CA GLY A 240 28.76 5.99 5.43
C GLY A 240 29.36 4.75 4.74
N VAL A 241 28.53 3.90 4.17
CA VAL A 241 28.97 2.68 3.45
C VAL A 241 29.79 3.07 2.22
N GLU A 242 31.00 2.51 2.14
CA GLU A 242 31.86 2.57 0.96
C GLU A 242 32.12 1.15 0.45
N LEU A 243 31.68 0.87 -0.79
CA LEU A 243 31.82 -0.41 -1.43
C LEU A 243 31.98 -0.23 -2.93
N THR A 244 32.94 -0.91 -3.53
CA THR A 244 33.11 -0.91 -5.00
C THR A 244 33.23 -2.35 -5.49
N VAL A 245 32.41 -2.71 -6.47
CA VAL A 245 32.46 -4.00 -7.17
C VAL A 245 32.78 -3.71 -8.63
N PRO A 246 33.97 -4.12 -9.12
CA PRO A 246 34.32 -3.96 -10.53
C PRO A 246 33.38 -4.70 -11.47
N PRO A 247 33.27 -4.27 -12.73
CA PRO A 247 32.50 -4.98 -13.74
C PRO A 247 32.87 -6.46 -13.86
N GLY A 248 31.89 -7.35 -13.95
CA GLY A 248 32.08 -8.80 -14.15
C GLY A 248 32.50 -9.58 -12.90
N GLN A 249 32.68 -8.93 -11.76
CA GLN A 249 33.06 -9.62 -10.51
C GLN A 249 31.85 -10.04 -9.68
N THR A 250 32.04 -11.12 -8.93
CA THR A 250 31.07 -11.57 -7.91
C THR A 250 31.53 -11.11 -6.54
N LEU A 251 30.67 -10.34 -5.84
CA LEU A 251 30.87 -9.93 -4.46
C LEU A 251 29.94 -10.72 -3.53
N ALA A 252 30.48 -11.31 -2.46
CA ALA A 252 29.67 -11.77 -1.35
C ALA A 252 29.58 -10.68 -0.27
N LEU A 253 28.35 -10.20 0.00
CA LEU A 253 28.05 -9.28 1.09
C LEU A 253 27.61 -10.11 2.31
N VAL A 254 28.39 -10.09 3.37
CA VAL A 254 28.17 -10.88 4.58
C VAL A 254 28.03 -9.98 5.80
N GLY A 255 27.41 -10.48 6.87
CA GLY A 255 27.20 -9.73 8.10
C GLY A 255 26.08 -10.32 8.94
N ALA A 256 25.96 -9.91 10.19
CA ALA A 256 24.89 -10.33 11.08
C ALA A 256 23.50 -9.98 10.54
N SER A 257 22.45 -10.65 11.05
CA SER A 257 21.06 -10.24 10.75
C SER A 257 20.83 -8.81 11.23
N GLY A 258 20.18 -8.00 10.41
CA GLY A 258 19.94 -6.58 10.73
C GLY A 258 21.13 -5.64 10.46
N ALA A 259 22.27 -6.12 9.96
CA ALA A 259 23.42 -5.25 9.65
C ALA A 259 23.21 -4.25 8.51
N GLY A 260 22.12 -4.39 7.71
CA GLY A 260 21.80 -3.51 6.59
C GLY A 260 22.07 -4.09 5.20
N LYS A 261 22.36 -5.40 5.07
CA LYS A 261 22.69 -6.05 3.78
C LYS A 261 21.57 -5.91 2.74
N SER A 262 20.34 -6.26 3.09
CA SER A 262 19.18 -6.12 2.19
C SER A 262 18.89 -4.64 1.89
N THR A 263 19.20 -3.73 2.80
CA THR A 263 19.10 -2.28 2.55
C THR A 263 20.09 -1.85 1.45
N CYS A 264 21.33 -2.35 1.47
CA CYS A 264 22.27 -2.11 0.38
C CYS A 264 21.72 -2.62 -0.96
N ALA A 265 21.14 -3.83 -0.98
CA ALA A 265 20.51 -4.40 -2.18
C ALA A 265 19.33 -3.54 -2.69
N HIS A 266 18.48 -3.07 -1.79
CA HIS A 266 17.35 -2.21 -2.13
C HIS A 266 17.78 -0.85 -2.69
N LEU A 267 18.84 -0.25 -2.14
CA LEU A 267 19.40 1.02 -2.64
C LEU A 267 20.06 0.82 -4.01
N LEU A 268 20.76 -0.29 -4.24
CA LEU A 268 21.34 -0.65 -5.53
C LEU A 268 20.27 -0.86 -6.61
N ALA A 269 19.13 -1.47 -6.22
CA ALA A 269 17.96 -1.60 -7.08
C ALA A 269 17.11 -0.31 -7.14
N ARG A 270 17.50 0.75 -6.42
CA ARG A 270 16.80 2.03 -6.33
C ARG A 270 15.31 1.88 -5.96
N PHE A 271 15.00 1.08 -4.95
CA PHE A 271 13.68 1.10 -4.33
C PHE A 271 13.51 2.30 -3.42
N TRP A 272 14.62 2.85 -2.92
CA TRP A 272 14.76 4.12 -2.20
C TRP A 272 16.01 4.84 -2.69
N ASP A 273 16.03 6.15 -2.57
CA ASP A 273 17.24 6.94 -2.72
C ASP A 273 17.98 7.05 -1.37
N PRO A 274 19.31 7.07 -1.34
CA PRO A 274 20.07 7.23 -0.10
C PRO A 274 19.81 8.61 0.53
N SER A 275 19.85 8.69 1.87
CA SER A 275 19.72 9.97 2.60
C SER A 275 20.93 10.87 2.37
N GLU A 276 22.13 10.28 2.31
CA GLU A 276 23.39 10.95 1.96
C GLU A 276 24.26 10.02 1.12
N GLY A 277 25.19 10.60 0.35
CA GLY A 277 26.08 9.86 -0.52
C GLY A 277 25.47 9.53 -1.88
N ALA A 278 26.05 8.56 -2.58
CA ALA A 278 25.66 8.19 -3.94
C ALA A 278 25.74 6.69 -4.18
N VAL A 279 24.79 6.17 -4.93
CA VAL A 279 24.79 4.79 -5.47
C VAL A 279 25.05 4.92 -6.97
N GLN A 280 26.12 4.32 -7.45
CA GLN A 280 26.60 4.53 -8.80
C GLN A 280 26.76 3.20 -9.55
N LEU A 281 26.41 3.22 -10.82
CA LEU A 281 26.80 2.20 -11.80
C LEU A 281 28.13 2.62 -12.42
N VAL A 282 29.09 1.70 -12.45
CA VAL A 282 30.47 1.98 -12.87
C VAL A 282 30.74 1.23 -14.19
N PRO A 283 30.63 1.90 -15.36
CA PRO A 283 31.06 1.30 -16.62
C PRO A 283 32.56 1.02 -16.64
N ALA A 284 33.01 0.07 -17.46
CA ALA A 284 34.44 -0.26 -17.56
C ALA A 284 35.27 0.92 -18.10
N ASP A 285 34.73 1.64 -19.08
CA ASP A 285 35.47 2.63 -19.87
C ASP A 285 34.84 4.03 -19.85
N ALA A 286 34.01 4.33 -18.85
CA ALA A 286 33.35 5.62 -18.73
C ALA A 286 33.18 6.05 -17.26
N ASP A 287 32.80 7.31 -17.05
CA ASP A 287 32.55 7.84 -15.70
C ASP A 287 31.37 7.15 -15.02
N PRO A 288 31.43 6.99 -13.70
CA PRO A 288 30.33 6.45 -12.92
C PRO A 288 29.05 7.28 -13.10
N VAL A 289 27.90 6.58 -13.20
CA VAL A 289 26.57 7.18 -13.34
C VAL A 289 25.78 6.92 -12.06
N ASP A 290 25.26 7.97 -11.43
CA ASP A 290 24.40 7.82 -10.27
C ASP A 290 23.06 7.16 -10.69
N VAL A 291 22.58 6.19 -9.93
CA VAL A 291 21.29 5.51 -10.23
C VAL A 291 20.12 6.49 -10.26
N ARG A 292 20.25 7.65 -9.58
CA ARG A 292 19.24 8.73 -9.57
C ARG A 292 19.14 9.45 -10.91
N ASP A 293 20.19 9.40 -11.73
CA ASP A 293 20.24 10.04 -13.04
C ASP A 293 19.76 9.11 -14.17
N VAL A 294 19.50 7.83 -13.89
CA VAL A 294 19.08 6.83 -14.88
C VAL A 294 17.55 6.71 -14.89
N THR A 295 16.95 6.54 -16.08
CA THR A 295 15.51 6.26 -16.19
C THR A 295 15.17 4.93 -15.52
N ASP A 296 13.95 4.80 -14.96
CA ASP A 296 13.54 3.56 -14.31
C ASP A 296 13.57 2.35 -15.26
N ALA A 297 13.10 2.53 -16.50
CA ALA A 297 13.12 1.47 -17.52
C ALA A 297 14.54 0.96 -17.82
N GLU A 298 15.50 1.87 -17.98
CA GLU A 298 16.89 1.52 -18.25
C GLU A 298 17.57 0.89 -17.02
N LEU A 299 17.28 1.41 -15.82
CA LEU A 299 17.79 0.86 -14.58
C LEU A 299 17.27 -0.58 -14.36
N ARG A 300 15.95 -0.84 -14.56
CA ARG A 300 15.35 -2.18 -14.40
C ARG A 300 15.89 -3.19 -15.43
N SER A 301 16.27 -2.74 -16.63
CA SER A 301 16.93 -3.59 -17.61
C SER A 301 18.38 -3.91 -17.24
N ALA A 302 19.07 -2.98 -16.58
CA ALA A 302 20.49 -3.13 -16.23
C ALA A 302 20.71 -3.81 -14.88
N VAL A 303 19.85 -3.57 -13.87
CA VAL A 303 20.00 -4.03 -12.48
C VAL A 303 18.76 -4.81 -12.07
N VAL A 304 18.94 -6.05 -11.71
CA VAL A 304 17.85 -6.92 -11.21
C VAL A 304 18.17 -7.44 -9.82
N LEU A 305 17.18 -7.35 -8.93
CA LEU A 305 17.24 -7.91 -7.58
C LEU A 305 16.32 -9.11 -7.47
N VAL A 306 16.87 -10.24 -7.05
CA VAL A 306 16.12 -11.41 -6.60
C VAL A 306 16.09 -11.38 -5.07
N GLY A 307 14.96 -11.03 -4.49
CA GLY A 307 14.79 -10.92 -3.05
C GLY A 307 14.67 -12.28 -2.34
N GLN A 308 14.72 -12.24 -1.02
CA GLN A 308 14.60 -13.42 -0.15
C GLN A 308 13.22 -14.08 -0.28
N GLU A 309 12.16 -13.28 -0.29
CA GLU A 309 10.80 -13.72 -0.60
C GLU A 309 10.45 -13.26 -2.01
N THR A 310 10.25 -14.20 -2.91
CA THR A 310 9.82 -13.90 -4.27
C THR A 310 8.38 -14.34 -4.48
N PRO A 311 7.43 -13.41 -4.50
CA PRO A 311 6.04 -13.72 -4.78
C PRO A 311 5.89 -14.20 -6.22
N LEU A 312 5.13 -15.28 -6.40
CA LEU A 312 4.63 -15.70 -7.69
C LEU A 312 3.16 -15.27 -7.81
N PHE A 313 2.76 -14.91 -9.01
CA PHE A 313 1.39 -14.51 -9.30
C PHE A 313 0.57 -15.71 -9.72
N HIS A 314 -0.74 -15.66 -9.47
CA HIS A 314 -1.66 -16.66 -9.96
C HIS A 314 -1.60 -16.69 -11.49
N GLY A 315 -1.39 -17.88 -12.06
CA GLY A 315 -1.22 -18.08 -13.49
C GLY A 315 -0.28 -19.26 -13.77
N THR A 316 0.07 -19.48 -15.01
CA THR A 316 1.02 -20.54 -15.40
C THR A 316 2.47 -20.18 -15.05
N LEU A 317 3.36 -21.17 -15.06
CA LEU A 317 4.81 -20.92 -14.94
C LEU A 317 5.31 -20.04 -16.08
N ALA A 318 4.86 -20.26 -17.31
CA ALA A 318 5.20 -19.42 -18.46
C ALA A 318 4.77 -17.96 -18.27
N GLU A 319 3.53 -17.72 -17.84
CA GLU A 319 3.06 -16.35 -17.53
C GLU A 319 3.88 -15.70 -16.43
N ASN A 320 4.24 -16.46 -15.41
CA ASN A 320 5.11 -15.97 -14.37
C ASN A 320 6.51 -15.60 -14.86
N LEU A 321 7.08 -16.32 -15.81
CA LEU A 321 8.36 -15.96 -16.43
C LEU A 321 8.23 -14.74 -17.35
N ARG A 322 7.16 -14.64 -18.13
CA ARG A 322 6.88 -13.50 -19.02
C ARG A 322 6.68 -12.17 -18.31
N LEU A 323 6.44 -12.16 -16.99
CA LEU A 323 6.43 -10.90 -16.23
C LEU A 323 7.74 -10.10 -16.37
N ALA A 324 8.86 -10.78 -16.52
CA ALA A 324 10.16 -10.14 -16.67
C ALA A 324 10.50 -9.81 -18.13
N ALA A 325 9.94 -10.55 -19.08
CA ALA A 325 10.16 -10.40 -20.51
C ALA A 325 8.87 -10.73 -21.27
N PRO A 326 7.92 -9.78 -21.39
CA PRO A 326 6.61 -10.02 -22.00
C PRO A 326 6.67 -10.54 -23.45
N GLU A 327 7.70 -10.09 -24.20
CA GLU A 327 7.92 -10.44 -25.62
C GLU A 327 8.78 -11.70 -25.80
N ALA A 328 9.14 -12.41 -24.71
CA ALA A 328 9.94 -13.63 -24.81
C ALA A 328 9.16 -14.74 -25.52
N ASP A 329 9.79 -15.33 -26.52
CA ASP A 329 9.28 -16.53 -27.20
C ASP A 329 9.42 -17.78 -26.30
N ASP A 330 8.80 -18.87 -26.72
CA ASP A 330 8.78 -20.11 -25.93
C ASP A 330 10.18 -20.74 -25.83
N ASP A 331 11.05 -20.56 -26.82
CA ASP A 331 12.40 -21.10 -26.82
C ASP A 331 13.26 -20.39 -25.76
N LEU A 332 13.17 -19.06 -25.66
CA LEU A 332 13.87 -18.29 -24.64
C LEU A 332 13.40 -18.61 -23.23
N LEU A 333 12.06 -18.83 -23.07
CA LEU A 333 11.51 -19.29 -21.78
C LEU A 333 12.01 -20.69 -21.41
N ALA A 334 12.08 -21.61 -22.37
CA ALA A 334 12.57 -22.96 -22.17
C ALA A 334 14.06 -22.98 -21.83
N ASP A 335 14.87 -22.09 -22.43
CA ASP A 335 16.30 -21.95 -22.11
C ASP A 335 16.51 -21.45 -20.68
N ALA A 336 15.78 -20.42 -20.28
CA ALA A 336 15.83 -19.90 -18.91
C ALA A 336 15.35 -20.96 -17.89
N ALA A 337 14.30 -21.70 -18.22
CA ALA A 337 13.78 -22.76 -17.39
C ALA A 337 14.79 -23.90 -17.21
N ARG A 338 15.46 -24.33 -18.29
CA ARG A 338 16.53 -25.35 -18.23
C ARG A 338 17.71 -24.88 -17.40
N LEU A 339 18.16 -23.64 -17.61
CA LEU A 339 19.28 -23.07 -16.86
C LEU A 339 19.03 -23.05 -15.36
N CYS A 340 17.80 -22.79 -14.94
CA CYS A 340 17.39 -22.78 -13.55
C CYS A 340 16.83 -24.14 -13.05
N GLY A 341 16.77 -25.17 -13.91
CA GLY A 341 16.24 -26.49 -13.56
C GLY A 341 14.74 -26.51 -13.25
N ILE A 342 13.98 -25.60 -13.85
CA ILE A 342 12.50 -25.54 -13.73
C ILE A 342 11.85 -26.64 -14.56
N ASP A 343 12.44 -26.99 -15.70
CA ASP A 343 12.03 -28.05 -16.59
C ASP A 343 11.88 -29.42 -15.89
N ARG A 344 12.63 -29.62 -14.81
CA ARG A 344 12.57 -30.83 -13.95
C ARG A 344 11.49 -30.76 -12.87
N ILE A 345 10.86 -29.59 -12.68
CA ILE A 345 9.87 -29.34 -11.62
C ILE A 345 8.47 -29.60 -12.14
N ALA A 346 8.11 -28.92 -13.25
CA ALA A 346 6.80 -29.03 -13.87
C ALA A 346 6.81 -28.44 -15.30
N PRO A 347 5.86 -28.85 -16.16
CA PRO A 347 5.62 -28.21 -17.46
C PRO A 347 5.31 -26.72 -17.33
N MET A 348 5.57 -25.96 -18.38
CA MET A 348 5.43 -24.48 -18.39
C MET A 348 3.98 -23.99 -18.30
N ASP A 349 3.02 -24.82 -18.65
CA ASP A 349 1.57 -24.59 -18.54
C ASP A 349 1.00 -24.91 -17.15
N THR A 350 1.84 -25.40 -16.23
CA THR A 350 1.43 -25.71 -14.85
C THR A 350 0.97 -24.45 -14.14
N LEU A 351 -0.23 -24.49 -13.56
CA LEU A 351 -0.80 -23.40 -12.77
C LEU A 351 -0.08 -23.26 -11.42
N VAL A 352 0.37 -22.06 -11.16
CA VAL A 352 0.93 -21.63 -9.88
C VAL A 352 -0.18 -20.94 -9.09
N GLY A 353 -0.47 -21.43 -7.89
CA GLY A 353 -1.46 -20.83 -7.00
C GLY A 353 -1.02 -19.45 -6.47
N GLU A 354 -1.95 -18.78 -5.79
CA GLU A 354 -1.64 -17.50 -5.15
C GLU A 354 -0.37 -17.58 -4.28
N ARG A 355 0.50 -16.60 -4.42
CA ARG A 355 1.82 -16.53 -3.74
C ARG A 355 2.71 -17.76 -3.96
N GLY A 356 2.45 -18.58 -4.98
CA GLY A 356 3.24 -19.77 -5.28
C GLY A 356 3.07 -20.92 -4.28
N THR A 357 1.92 -21.03 -3.63
CA THR A 357 1.65 -22.03 -2.58
C THR A 357 1.78 -23.48 -3.07
N THR A 358 1.67 -23.72 -4.37
CA THR A 358 1.83 -25.04 -5.00
C THR A 358 3.29 -25.46 -5.17
N LEU A 359 4.24 -24.53 -5.00
CA LEU A 359 5.68 -24.78 -5.18
C LEU A 359 6.42 -24.75 -3.85
N SER A 360 7.47 -25.55 -3.73
CA SER A 360 8.41 -25.47 -2.58
C SER A 360 9.20 -24.16 -2.60
N GLY A 361 9.81 -23.79 -1.46
CA GLY A 361 10.66 -22.59 -1.37
C GLY A 361 11.78 -22.57 -2.41
N GLY A 362 12.48 -23.68 -2.59
CA GLY A 362 13.53 -23.81 -3.60
C GLY A 362 13.02 -23.72 -5.04
N GLN A 363 11.81 -24.27 -5.30
CA GLN A 363 11.18 -24.15 -6.62
C GLN A 363 10.80 -22.71 -6.94
N ARG A 364 10.23 -21.96 -5.97
CA ARG A 364 9.97 -20.53 -6.11
C ARG A 364 11.24 -19.74 -6.38
N ALA A 365 12.32 -20.02 -5.66
CA ALA A 365 13.61 -19.36 -5.87
C ALA A 365 14.14 -19.59 -7.31
N ARG A 366 13.99 -20.79 -7.87
CA ARG A 366 14.38 -21.11 -9.26
C ARG A 366 13.56 -20.31 -10.29
N VAL A 367 12.24 -20.17 -10.09
CA VAL A 367 11.40 -19.36 -10.96
C VAL A 367 11.79 -17.88 -10.88
N ALA A 368 12.05 -17.36 -9.68
CA ALA A 368 12.53 -16.00 -9.47
C ALA A 368 13.84 -15.72 -10.19
N LEU A 369 14.76 -16.68 -10.12
CA LEU A 369 16.04 -16.57 -10.80
C LEU A 369 15.90 -16.63 -12.31
N ALA A 370 15.07 -17.52 -12.85
CA ALA A 370 14.80 -17.57 -14.28
C ALA A 370 14.19 -16.26 -14.80
N ARG A 371 13.27 -15.63 -14.03
CA ARG A 371 12.79 -14.27 -14.33
C ARG A 371 13.95 -13.28 -14.43
N ALA A 372 14.84 -13.30 -13.44
CA ALA A 372 15.98 -12.38 -13.42
C ALA A 372 16.92 -12.58 -14.63
N LEU A 373 17.17 -13.84 -15.00
CA LEU A 373 18.04 -14.17 -16.13
C LEU A 373 17.43 -13.84 -17.49
N LEU A 374 16.10 -13.92 -17.64
CA LEU A 374 15.39 -13.52 -18.86
C LEU A 374 15.60 -12.05 -19.20
N VAL A 375 15.73 -11.17 -18.20
CA VAL A 375 16.07 -9.74 -18.41
C VAL A 375 17.48 -9.56 -18.93
N ARG A 376 18.39 -10.54 -18.78
CA ARG A 376 19.84 -10.45 -19.09
C ARG A 376 20.49 -9.22 -18.42
N PRO A 377 20.35 -9.07 -17.11
CA PRO A 377 20.84 -7.88 -16.41
C PRO A 377 22.37 -7.82 -16.46
N ARG A 378 22.90 -6.61 -16.44
CA ARG A 378 24.35 -6.34 -16.35
C ARG A 378 24.85 -6.42 -14.90
N VAL A 379 23.94 -6.16 -13.94
CA VAL A 379 24.15 -6.31 -12.49
C VAL A 379 23.04 -7.15 -11.92
N LEU A 380 23.40 -8.26 -11.27
CA LEU A 380 22.45 -9.15 -10.59
C LEU A 380 22.70 -9.14 -9.09
N ILE A 381 21.65 -8.92 -8.32
CA ILE A 381 21.67 -8.90 -6.86
C ILE A 381 20.83 -10.07 -6.37
N LEU A 382 21.43 -10.93 -5.54
CA LEU A 382 20.81 -12.13 -4.98
C LEU A 382 20.74 -11.99 -3.45
N ASP A 383 19.54 -11.77 -2.90
CA ASP A 383 19.34 -11.66 -1.45
C ASP A 383 18.84 -13.00 -0.90
N GLU A 384 19.74 -13.80 -0.33
CA GLU A 384 19.49 -15.13 0.26
C GLU A 384 18.71 -16.12 -0.64
N SER A 385 18.41 -15.76 -1.88
CA SER A 385 17.58 -16.53 -2.81
C SER A 385 18.17 -17.90 -3.16
N THR A 386 19.46 -18.10 -2.92
CA THR A 386 20.16 -19.39 -3.11
C THR A 386 20.10 -20.30 -1.88
N ALA A 387 19.60 -19.83 -0.73
CA ALA A 387 19.57 -20.60 0.52
C ALA A 387 18.73 -21.89 0.45
N HIS A 388 17.78 -21.96 -0.47
CA HIS A 388 16.90 -23.11 -0.66
C HIS A 388 17.30 -24.01 -1.85
N LEU A 389 18.41 -23.68 -2.54
CA LEU A 389 18.94 -24.51 -3.62
C LEU A 389 19.84 -25.61 -3.04
N ASP A 390 19.72 -26.81 -3.58
CA ASP A 390 20.61 -27.91 -3.25
C ASP A 390 22.04 -27.63 -3.75
N ASN A 391 23.04 -28.32 -3.20
CA ASN A 391 24.43 -28.09 -3.54
C ASN A 391 24.76 -28.25 -5.03
N THR A 392 24.02 -29.10 -5.76
CA THR A 392 24.19 -29.32 -7.19
C THR A 392 23.60 -28.17 -7.99
N GLY A 393 22.42 -27.65 -7.61
CA GLY A 393 21.79 -26.49 -8.24
C GLY A 393 22.60 -25.21 -8.06
N ASP A 394 23.20 -25.02 -6.89
CA ASP A 394 24.02 -23.83 -6.59
C ASP A 394 25.32 -23.79 -7.43
N ALA A 395 25.95 -24.94 -7.69
CA ALA A 395 27.14 -25.02 -8.53
C ALA A 395 26.86 -24.72 -10.01
N GLN A 396 25.78 -25.27 -10.56
CA GLN A 396 25.35 -25.00 -11.94
C GLN A 396 24.98 -23.54 -12.14
N LEU A 397 24.27 -22.98 -11.19
CA LEU A 397 23.92 -21.57 -11.18
C LEU A 397 25.14 -20.65 -11.17
N ALA A 398 26.09 -20.93 -10.24
CA ALA A 398 27.32 -20.16 -10.15
C ALA A 398 28.13 -20.21 -11.46
N ALA A 399 28.16 -21.36 -12.15
CA ALA A 399 28.79 -21.49 -13.45
C ALA A 399 28.08 -20.64 -14.51
N ALA A 400 26.76 -20.71 -14.60
CA ALA A 400 25.95 -19.92 -15.55
C ALA A 400 26.09 -18.41 -15.33
N LEU A 401 26.16 -17.96 -14.09
CA LEU A 401 26.36 -16.55 -13.76
C LEU A 401 27.74 -16.04 -14.20
N ARG A 402 28.77 -16.87 -14.17
CA ARG A 402 30.14 -16.52 -14.62
C ARG A 402 30.30 -16.50 -16.12
N GLU A 403 29.65 -17.41 -16.85
CA GLU A 403 29.72 -17.48 -18.32
C GLU A 403 29.22 -16.19 -18.98
N GLU A 404 28.29 -15.50 -18.37
CA GLU A 404 27.71 -14.27 -18.93
C GLU A 404 28.47 -12.97 -18.58
N GLY A 405 29.56 -13.07 -17.78
CA GLY A 405 30.41 -11.90 -17.43
C GLY A 405 29.73 -10.77 -16.68
N ARG A 406 28.54 -11.02 -16.09
CA ARG A 406 27.76 -10.03 -15.35
C ARG A 406 28.34 -9.77 -13.97
N THR A 407 28.14 -8.58 -13.44
CA THR A 407 28.46 -8.27 -12.04
C THR A 407 27.40 -8.86 -11.14
N THR A 408 27.83 -9.62 -10.13
CA THR A 408 26.89 -10.29 -9.22
C THR A 408 27.18 -9.89 -7.78
N ILE A 409 26.16 -9.49 -7.04
CA ILE A 409 26.23 -9.24 -5.60
C ILE A 409 25.37 -10.30 -4.92
N VAL A 410 25.98 -11.10 -4.05
CA VAL A 410 25.27 -12.15 -3.33
C VAL A 410 25.28 -11.84 -1.85
N ILE A 411 24.12 -11.65 -1.25
CA ILE A 411 23.95 -11.62 0.19
C ILE A 411 23.94 -13.08 0.64
N ALA A 412 25.01 -13.50 1.29
CA ALA A 412 25.27 -14.92 1.57
C ALA A 412 25.46 -15.18 3.06
N HIS A 413 24.89 -16.31 3.51
CA HIS A 413 25.10 -16.87 4.85
C HIS A 413 25.81 -18.23 4.81
N ARG A 414 25.89 -18.88 3.62
CA ARG A 414 26.52 -20.19 3.47
C ARG A 414 28.00 -20.05 3.14
N PRO A 415 28.91 -20.71 3.90
CA PRO A 415 30.35 -20.65 3.65
C PRO A 415 30.74 -21.05 2.22
N ALA A 416 30.04 -22.01 1.62
CA ALA A 416 30.27 -22.45 0.23
C ALA A 416 30.02 -21.35 -0.79
N THR A 417 28.95 -20.53 -0.63
CA THR A 417 28.64 -19.42 -1.50
C THR A 417 29.64 -18.28 -1.30
N ILE A 418 29.98 -17.96 -0.05
CA ILE A 418 30.94 -16.89 0.28
C ILE A 418 32.32 -17.21 -0.32
N ARG A 419 32.76 -18.47 -0.22
CA ARG A 419 34.07 -18.93 -0.73
C ARG A 419 34.19 -18.84 -2.26
N ARG A 420 33.06 -18.90 -2.99
CA ARG A 420 33.03 -18.86 -4.47
C ARG A 420 33.08 -17.45 -5.02
N ALA A 421 32.83 -16.43 -4.21
CA ALA A 421 32.88 -15.05 -4.63
C ALA A 421 34.33 -14.58 -4.88
N ASP A 422 34.51 -13.70 -5.85
CA ASP A 422 35.81 -13.11 -6.15
C ASP A 422 36.27 -12.18 -5.02
N ARG A 423 35.32 -11.48 -4.40
CA ARG A 423 35.55 -10.62 -3.24
C ARG A 423 34.45 -10.80 -2.19
N ILE A 424 34.79 -10.50 -0.98
CA ILE A 424 33.89 -10.52 0.17
C ILE A 424 33.93 -9.14 0.81
N ALA A 425 32.76 -8.61 1.21
CA ALA A 425 32.64 -7.43 2.03
C ALA A 425 31.84 -7.79 3.30
N VAL A 426 32.37 -7.44 4.46
CA VAL A 426 31.74 -7.65 5.76
C VAL A 426 31.05 -6.35 6.18
N LEU A 427 29.74 -6.43 6.41
CA LEU A 427 28.90 -5.32 6.87
C LEU A 427 28.54 -5.53 8.34
N GLU A 428 28.93 -4.61 9.20
CA GLU A 428 28.60 -4.59 10.63
C GLU A 428 28.12 -3.21 11.04
N ASN A 429 27.01 -3.16 11.76
CA ASN A 429 26.43 -1.90 12.27
C ASN A 429 26.30 -0.81 11.20
N GLY A 430 25.88 -1.19 9.99
CA GLY A 430 25.68 -0.26 8.88
C GLY A 430 26.96 0.26 8.21
N ARG A 431 28.13 -0.36 8.47
CA ARG A 431 29.43 0.03 7.89
C ARG A 431 30.16 -1.19 7.33
N ILE A 432 30.93 -1.00 6.26
CA ILE A 432 31.84 -2.04 5.77
C ILE A 432 33.08 -2.03 6.66
N THR A 433 33.30 -3.11 7.39
CA THR A 433 34.44 -3.28 8.30
C THR A 433 35.61 -3.96 7.64
N GLU A 434 35.38 -4.90 6.72
CA GLU A 434 36.42 -5.64 6.01
C GLU A 434 36.04 -5.84 4.53
N GLN A 435 37.04 -5.85 3.67
CA GLN A 435 36.94 -6.24 2.27
C GLN A 435 38.18 -7.00 1.85
N GLY A 436 38.03 -8.10 1.07
CA GLY A 436 39.14 -8.89 0.57
C GLY A 436 38.69 -10.18 -0.14
N THR A 437 39.64 -11.01 -0.51
CA THR A 437 39.38 -12.36 -1.00
C THR A 437 39.15 -13.31 0.19
N TRP A 438 38.60 -14.50 -0.09
CA TRP A 438 38.44 -15.53 0.94
C TRP A 438 39.74 -15.83 1.66
N GLN A 439 40.85 -15.96 0.92
CA GLN A 439 42.18 -16.30 1.50
C GLN A 439 42.70 -15.17 2.38
N GLU A 440 42.59 -13.91 1.93
CA GLU A 440 43.06 -12.75 2.70
C GLU A 440 42.32 -12.62 4.04
N LEU A 441 40.98 -12.78 4.01
CA LEU A 441 40.18 -12.58 5.22
C LEU A 441 40.28 -13.77 6.18
N THR A 442 40.27 -15.01 5.68
CA THR A 442 40.35 -16.17 6.55
C THR A 442 41.75 -16.41 7.16
N SER A 443 42.80 -15.85 6.56
CA SER A 443 44.17 -15.93 7.12
C SER A 443 44.39 -15.02 8.32
N ARG A 444 43.50 -14.06 8.58
CA ARG A 444 43.56 -13.12 9.73
C ARG A 444 42.78 -13.71 10.91
N PRO A 445 43.41 -14.04 12.05
CA PRO A 445 42.74 -14.66 13.20
C PRO A 445 41.55 -13.79 13.72
N ASP A 446 41.72 -12.46 13.73
CA ASP A 446 40.75 -11.51 14.26
C ASP A 446 39.79 -10.95 13.18
N SER A 447 39.69 -11.63 12.02
CA SER A 447 38.79 -11.19 10.96
C SER A 447 37.32 -11.31 11.38
N ALA A 448 36.52 -10.26 11.11
CA ALA A 448 35.07 -10.26 11.31
C ALA A 448 34.42 -11.40 10.51
N LEU A 449 34.96 -11.73 9.32
CA LEU A 449 34.50 -12.89 8.54
C LEU A 449 34.65 -14.19 9.34
N ASN A 450 35.80 -14.44 10.01
CA ASN A 450 36.00 -15.64 10.80
C ASN A 450 35.04 -15.74 11.99
N HIS A 451 34.72 -14.62 12.63
CA HIS A 451 33.70 -14.59 13.68
C HIS A 451 32.30 -14.95 13.14
N ILE A 452 31.93 -14.44 11.97
CA ILE A 452 30.63 -14.76 11.33
C ILE A 452 30.59 -16.25 10.96
N LEU A 453 31.68 -16.81 10.39
CA LEU A 453 31.75 -18.21 10.01
C LEU A 453 31.69 -19.15 11.22
N ALA A 454 32.27 -18.76 12.35
CA ALA A 454 32.23 -19.54 13.60
C ALA A 454 30.81 -19.57 14.22
N LEU A 455 29.98 -18.54 13.99
CA LEU A 455 28.60 -18.48 14.46
C LEU A 455 27.61 -19.22 13.53
N THR A 456 28.05 -19.58 12.32
CA THR A 456 27.23 -20.32 11.36
C THR A 456 27.49 -21.83 11.56
N PRO A 457 26.49 -22.61 12.06
CA PRO A 457 26.70 -24.03 12.25
C PRO A 457 27.03 -24.72 10.91
N SER A 458 28.11 -25.50 10.90
CA SER A 458 28.45 -26.39 9.77
C SER A 458 27.37 -27.47 9.70
N ILE A 459 26.42 -27.37 8.75
CA ILE A 459 25.50 -28.45 8.38
C ILE A 459 26.09 -29.22 7.19
#